data_a0cd91cb03f1752fb86c122b86124e8b
#
_entry.id   a0cd91cb03f1752fb86c122b86124e8b
#
_cell.length_a   1.000
_cell.length_b   1.000
_cell.length_c   1.000
_cell.angle_alpha   90.00
_cell.angle_beta   90.00
_cell.angle_gamma   90.00
#
_symmetry.space_group_name_H-M   'P 1'
#
loop_
_entity.id
_entity.type
_entity.pdbx_description
1 polymer ?
#
loop_
_entity_poly.entity_id
_entity_poly.type
_entity_poly.pdbx_seq_one_letter_code
_entity_poly.pdbx_strand_id
1 'polypeptide(L)'
;MESTADNPTKPMKVKAYGAKGALIDRFSSLSRMDIDRNPPQADEVQIDVLYCGVCHSDLHQVRNDWNNTLYPCVPGHEVVGRVTQVGSAVTNYQVGDLVGVGCMIDSCGHCASCQEGDEQYCDGPVSWTATYNGYMKPDGSGYNTFGGYSTTLVVKESFVLSIPDKLDIKAAAPILCAGITTYSPLKHWGVKEGSRVGLVGVGGLGHMAVQLAKAMGARVTVLTTKEEKRSDALKLGAHSVIISDDKEAMAEHEKTLDFILITIPDKFKIDPYVTLLKRDGALVTVGLLGPYDGPLNNQEIAFQRRTVSGSLIGSIAETQEVLNFCAEHNILPEVQLIAMKDINEAYEKMMDEEVRFRYVIDMQSLKDEK
;
A
#
# COMPACT_ATOMS: atom_id res chain seq x y z
N MET A 1 -31.69 -34.50 -3.72
CA MET A 1 -32.10 -33.32 -2.98
C MET A 1 -31.21 -32.18 -3.46
N GLU A 2 -31.74 -31.43 -4.41
CA GLU A 2 -31.07 -30.26 -4.97
C GLU A 2 -31.10 -29.15 -3.93
N SER A 3 -29.94 -28.76 -3.43
CA SER A 3 -29.79 -27.54 -2.66
C SER A 3 -29.72 -26.38 -3.67
N THR A 4 -30.86 -25.77 -3.93
CA THR A 4 -30.91 -24.45 -4.56
C THR A 4 -30.29 -23.47 -3.58
N ALA A 5 -29.00 -23.18 -3.75
CA ALA A 5 -28.40 -22.00 -3.14
C ALA A 5 -29.10 -20.80 -3.79
N ASP A 6 -30.00 -20.16 -3.06
CA ASP A 6 -30.57 -18.85 -3.43
C ASP A 6 -29.42 -17.88 -3.58
N ASN A 7 -29.02 -17.61 -4.81
CA ASN A 7 -28.08 -16.55 -5.12
C ASN A 7 -28.82 -15.23 -4.82
N PRO A 8 -28.46 -14.46 -3.80
CA PRO A 8 -29.21 -13.27 -3.43
C PRO A 8 -29.18 -12.27 -4.58
N THR A 9 -30.34 -11.97 -5.14
CA THR A 9 -30.48 -11.04 -6.27
C THR A 9 -30.56 -9.57 -5.81
N LYS A 10 -30.52 -9.33 -4.52
CA LYS A 10 -30.66 -7.98 -3.94
C LYS A 10 -29.39 -7.54 -3.25
N PRO A 11 -29.04 -6.23 -3.34
CA PRO A 11 -27.94 -5.66 -2.58
C PRO A 11 -28.07 -5.93 -1.08
N MET A 12 -26.97 -6.24 -0.43
CA MET A 12 -26.87 -6.42 1.01
C MET A 12 -26.45 -5.11 1.67
N LYS A 13 -27.04 -4.80 2.83
CA LYS A 13 -26.57 -3.70 3.69
C LYS A 13 -25.36 -4.12 4.46
N VAL A 14 -24.28 -3.33 4.35
CA VAL A 14 -22.97 -3.61 4.95
C VAL A 14 -22.60 -2.42 5.84
N LYS A 15 -22.22 -2.71 7.08
CA LYS A 15 -21.69 -1.68 8.00
C LYS A 15 -20.34 -1.19 7.49
N ALA A 16 -20.12 0.12 7.53
CA ALA A 16 -18.89 0.77 7.11
C ALA A 16 -18.56 2.00 7.95
N TYR A 17 -17.32 2.48 7.84
CA TYR A 17 -16.88 3.79 8.27
C TYR A 17 -16.38 4.57 7.06
N GLY A 18 -16.82 5.81 6.93
CA GLY A 18 -16.43 6.63 5.78
C GLY A 18 -16.66 8.12 6.01
N ALA A 19 -16.15 8.89 5.06
CA ALA A 19 -16.33 10.34 5.00
C ALA A 19 -17.49 10.69 4.06
N LYS A 20 -18.38 11.57 4.49
CA LYS A 20 -19.47 12.13 3.67
C LYS A 20 -19.02 13.35 2.87
N GLY A 21 -17.88 13.92 3.18
CA GLY A 21 -17.23 15.06 2.56
C GLY A 21 -15.77 15.13 3.01
N ALA A 22 -14.98 16.04 2.45
CA ALA A 22 -13.56 16.18 2.75
C ALA A 22 -13.30 16.44 4.25
N LEU A 23 -12.33 15.75 4.82
CA LEU A 23 -11.87 15.97 6.20
C LEU A 23 -10.88 17.14 6.23
N ILE A 24 -11.40 18.35 6.33
CA ILE A 24 -10.63 19.61 6.19
C ILE A 24 -10.28 20.27 7.52
N ASP A 25 -10.86 19.82 8.62
CA ASP A 25 -10.66 20.39 9.96
C ASP A 25 -10.78 19.32 11.06
N ARG A 26 -10.52 19.73 12.32
CA ARG A 26 -10.58 18.84 13.50
C ARG A 26 -11.98 18.30 13.82
N PHE A 27 -13.02 18.88 13.24
CA PHE A 27 -14.40 18.48 13.47
C PHE A 27 -14.93 17.53 12.41
N SER A 28 -14.20 17.43 11.30
CA SER A 28 -14.49 16.49 10.23
C SER A 28 -13.91 15.12 10.58
N SER A 29 -14.75 14.09 10.59
CA SER A 29 -14.33 12.75 10.99
C SER A 29 -14.98 11.67 10.13
N LEU A 30 -14.33 10.53 10.04
CA LEU A 30 -14.97 9.30 9.58
C LEU A 30 -16.08 8.95 10.56
N SER A 31 -17.21 8.52 10.04
CA SER A 31 -18.37 8.12 10.84
C SER A 31 -18.97 6.83 10.29
N ARG A 32 -19.68 6.14 11.16
CA ARG A 32 -20.43 4.95 10.78
C ARG A 32 -21.48 5.29 9.72
N MET A 33 -21.59 4.40 8.74
CA MET A 33 -22.61 4.42 7.70
C MET A 33 -22.94 3.01 7.24
N ASP A 34 -24.06 2.85 6.57
CA ASP A 34 -24.37 1.63 5.82
C ASP A 34 -24.16 1.90 4.33
N ILE A 35 -23.56 0.91 3.67
CA ILE A 35 -23.39 0.92 2.21
C ILE A 35 -24.11 -0.29 1.61
N ASP A 36 -24.46 -0.19 0.34
CA ASP A 36 -25.00 -1.31 -0.43
C ASP A 36 -23.89 -2.03 -1.17
N ARG A 37 -23.86 -3.36 -1.06
CA ARG A 37 -23.00 -4.20 -1.89
C ARG A 37 -23.86 -5.20 -2.67
N ASN A 38 -23.57 -5.32 -3.95
CA ASN A 38 -24.18 -6.38 -4.76
C ASN A 38 -23.64 -7.74 -4.33
N PRO A 39 -24.43 -8.81 -4.45
CA PRO A 39 -23.93 -10.17 -4.31
C PRO A 39 -22.87 -10.47 -5.38
N PRO A 40 -21.96 -11.43 -5.14
CA PRO A 40 -20.89 -11.74 -6.07
C PRO A 40 -21.44 -12.21 -7.42
N GLN A 41 -20.86 -11.69 -8.48
CA GLN A 41 -21.10 -12.15 -9.87
C GLN A 41 -20.40 -13.49 -10.12
N ALA A 42 -20.48 -13.99 -11.34
CA ALA A 42 -19.96 -15.32 -11.66
C ALA A 42 -18.46 -15.47 -11.36
N ASP A 43 -17.65 -14.43 -11.57
CA ASP A 43 -16.20 -14.40 -11.39
C ASP A 43 -15.75 -13.67 -10.11
N GLU A 44 -16.69 -13.41 -9.18
CA GLU A 44 -16.40 -12.63 -7.98
C GLU A 44 -16.43 -13.48 -6.71
N VAL A 45 -15.72 -13.01 -5.71
CA VAL A 45 -15.60 -13.60 -4.37
C VAL A 45 -16.13 -12.61 -3.34
N GLN A 46 -17.01 -13.05 -2.46
CA GLN A 46 -17.44 -12.29 -1.29
C GLN A 46 -16.56 -12.63 -0.09
N ILE A 47 -16.08 -11.58 0.58
CA ILE A 47 -15.10 -11.68 1.66
C ILE A 47 -15.65 -11.00 2.91
N ASP A 48 -15.69 -11.72 4.02
CA ASP A 48 -15.89 -11.16 5.36
C ASP A 48 -14.57 -10.57 5.84
N VAL A 49 -14.54 -9.24 6.05
CA VAL A 49 -13.31 -8.53 6.42
C VAL A 49 -13.01 -8.79 7.89
N LEU A 50 -11.80 -9.31 8.15
CA LEU A 50 -11.29 -9.58 9.50
C LEU A 50 -10.38 -8.46 9.99
N TYR A 51 -9.45 -8.02 9.15
CA TYR A 51 -8.47 -6.96 9.44
C TYR A 51 -8.34 -6.03 8.25
N CYS A 52 -8.13 -4.75 8.54
CA CYS A 52 -7.79 -3.77 7.52
C CYS A 52 -6.66 -2.87 8.02
N GLY A 53 -5.57 -2.78 7.27
CA GLY A 53 -4.48 -1.87 7.59
C GLY A 53 -4.87 -0.42 7.35
N VAL A 54 -4.17 0.49 8.02
CA VAL A 54 -4.35 1.95 7.90
C VAL A 54 -3.13 2.55 7.22
N CYS A 55 -3.36 3.28 6.13
CA CYS A 55 -2.33 3.89 5.30
C CYS A 55 -2.49 5.41 5.20
N HIS A 56 -1.40 6.13 4.96
CA HIS A 56 -1.46 7.57 4.63
C HIS A 56 -2.31 7.84 3.38
N SER A 57 -2.35 6.90 2.42
CA SER A 57 -3.22 7.02 1.25
C SER A 57 -4.70 7.09 1.61
N ASP A 58 -5.15 6.38 2.64
CA ASP A 58 -6.53 6.47 3.15
C ASP A 58 -6.83 7.87 3.67
N LEU A 59 -5.90 8.44 4.43
CA LEU A 59 -6.01 9.80 4.99
C LEU A 59 -6.00 10.85 3.88
N HIS A 60 -5.04 10.79 2.94
CA HIS A 60 -4.97 11.71 1.80
C HIS A 60 -6.26 11.67 0.97
N GLN A 61 -6.81 10.48 0.74
CA GLN A 61 -8.05 10.34 -0.02
C GLN A 61 -9.24 10.97 0.70
N VAL A 62 -9.46 10.68 1.97
CA VAL A 62 -10.62 11.25 2.70
C VAL A 62 -10.52 12.77 2.89
N ARG A 63 -9.30 13.33 2.88
CA ARG A 63 -9.03 14.76 2.90
C ARG A 63 -9.17 15.44 1.53
N ASN A 64 -9.25 14.64 0.47
CA ASN A 64 -9.23 15.11 -0.91
C ASN A 64 -7.93 15.82 -1.31
N ASP A 65 -6.80 15.41 -0.75
CA ASP A 65 -5.49 16.02 -1.03
C ASP A 65 -5.08 15.88 -2.50
N TRP A 66 -5.62 14.88 -3.21
CA TRP A 66 -5.40 14.64 -4.64
C TRP A 66 -6.47 15.26 -5.56
N ASN A 67 -7.47 15.95 -5.01
CA ASN A 67 -8.57 16.61 -5.74
C ASN A 67 -9.38 15.66 -6.65
N ASN A 68 -9.52 14.40 -6.27
CA ASN A 68 -10.23 13.38 -7.05
C ASN A 68 -11.19 12.51 -6.22
N THR A 69 -11.46 12.87 -4.98
CA THR A 69 -12.24 12.01 -4.08
C THR A 69 -13.72 12.00 -4.42
N LEU A 70 -14.27 10.80 -4.54
CA LEU A 70 -15.70 10.54 -4.66
C LEU A 70 -16.30 10.31 -3.27
N TYR A 71 -17.30 11.10 -2.91
CA TYR A 71 -18.00 10.95 -1.63
C TYR A 71 -19.39 10.32 -1.84
N PRO A 72 -19.87 9.48 -0.87
CA PRO A 72 -19.17 9.08 0.35
C PRO A 72 -17.93 8.25 0.03
N CYS A 73 -16.84 8.50 0.76
CA CYS A 73 -15.60 7.75 0.65
C CYS A 73 -15.47 6.77 1.81
N VAL A 74 -15.41 5.48 1.54
CA VAL A 74 -15.10 4.41 2.50
C VAL A 74 -13.72 3.87 2.16
N PRO A 75 -12.67 4.24 2.91
CA PRO A 75 -11.30 3.84 2.60
C PRO A 75 -10.97 2.39 2.99
N GLY A 76 -9.69 2.03 2.95
CA GLY A 76 -9.14 0.72 3.30
C GLY A 76 -8.81 -0.14 2.08
N HIS A 77 -7.51 -0.34 1.86
CA HIS A 77 -6.97 -1.09 0.72
C HIS A 77 -5.89 -2.11 1.15
N GLU A 78 -5.90 -2.47 2.42
CA GLU A 78 -5.01 -3.46 3.02
C GLU A 78 -5.86 -4.49 3.76
N VAL A 79 -6.61 -5.29 3.01
CA VAL A 79 -7.68 -6.13 3.57
C VAL A 79 -7.24 -7.57 3.70
N VAL A 80 -7.43 -8.13 4.90
CA VAL A 80 -7.38 -9.58 5.14
C VAL A 80 -8.74 -10.04 5.61
N GLY A 81 -9.26 -11.09 4.99
CA GLY A 81 -10.59 -11.60 5.28
C GLY A 81 -10.76 -13.07 4.96
N ARG A 82 -11.99 -13.53 5.13
CA ARG A 82 -12.37 -14.90 4.86
C ARG A 82 -13.46 -14.97 3.79
N VAL A 83 -13.29 -15.84 2.84
CA VAL A 83 -14.28 -16.07 1.78
C VAL A 83 -15.58 -16.61 2.40
N THR A 84 -16.70 -15.97 2.09
CA THR A 84 -18.04 -16.34 2.56
C THR A 84 -18.95 -16.83 1.44
N GLN A 85 -18.71 -16.38 0.22
CA GLN A 85 -19.44 -16.81 -0.96
C GLN A 85 -18.54 -16.69 -2.21
N VAL A 86 -18.73 -17.55 -3.18
CA VAL A 86 -18.04 -17.53 -4.47
C VAL A 86 -19.04 -17.56 -5.61
N GLY A 87 -18.72 -16.86 -6.69
CA GLY A 87 -19.47 -16.90 -7.94
C GLY A 87 -19.31 -18.25 -8.66
N SER A 88 -20.19 -18.53 -9.60
CA SER A 88 -20.26 -19.84 -10.28
C SER A 88 -19.07 -20.16 -11.18
N ALA A 89 -18.27 -19.16 -11.57
CA ALA A 89 -17.08 -19.32 -12.41
C ALA A 89 -15.77 -19.25 -11.62
N VAL A 90 -15.83 -18.98 -10.31
CA VAL A 90 -14.66 -18.97 -9.43
C VAL A 90 -14.07 -20.35 -9.30
N THR A 91 -12.76 -20.48 -9.47
CA THR A 91 -12.03 -21.75 -9.48
C THR A 91 -10.88 -21.84 -8.48
N ASN A 92 -10.30 -20.68 -8.07
CA ASN A 92 -9.10 -20.65 -7.23
C ASN A 92 -9.41 -20.54 -5.74
N TYR A 93 -10.64 -20.20 -5.38
CA TYR A 93 -11.04 -19.98 -3.99
C TYR A 93 -12.33 -20.72 -3.65
N GLN A 94 -12.45 -21.06 -2.37
CA GLN A 94 -13.64 -21.67 -1.79
C GLN A 94 -14.05 -20.99 -0.50
N VAL A 95 -15.29 -21.20 -0.07
CA VAL A 95 -15.79 -20.68 1.22
C VAL A 95 -14.92 -21.19 2.36
N GLY A 96 -14.49 -20.27 3.21
CA GLY A 96 -13.59 -20.54 4.33
C GLY A 96 -12.13 -20.16 4.10
N ASP A 97 -11.69 -19.95 2.85
CA ASP A 97 -10.31 -19.57 2.54
C ASP A 97 -9.95 -18.22 3.15
N LEU A 98 -8.71 -18.10 3.63
CA LEU A 98 -8.13 -16.85 4.12
C LEU A 98 -7.47 -16.12 2.96
N VAL A 99 -7.93 -14.90 2.71
CA VAL A 99 -7.56 -14.13 1.52
C VAL A 99 -7.21 -12.68 1.84
N GLY A 100 -6.50 -12.05 0.91
CA GLY A 100 -6.17 -10.64 0.94
C GLY A 100 -6.69 -9.88 -0.28
N VAL A 101 -6.93 -8.59 -0.10
CA VAL A 101 -7.21 -7.64 -1.19
C VAL A 101 -6.35 -6.39 -0.96
N GLY A 102 -5.57 -6.04 -1.97
CA GLY A 102 -4.67 -4.88 -1.94
C GLY A 102 -5.32 -3.61 -2.49
N CYS A 103 -4.51 -2.82 -3.21
CA CYS A 103 -4.88 -1.48 -3.65
C CYS A 103 -5.85 -1.44 -4.85
N MET A 104 -5.97 -2.52 -5.61
CA MET A 104 -6.81 -2.60 -6.83
C MET A 104 -7.69 -3.84 -6.85
N ILE A 105 -8.84 -3.72 -7.50
CA ILE A 105 -9.88 -4.76 -7.58
C ILE A 105 -10.32 -5.07 -9.01
N ASP A 106 -9.82 -4.32 -10.00
CA ASP A 106 -10.09 -4.55 -11.42
C ASP A 106 -9.08 -3.83 -12.31
N SER A 107 -8.94 -4.31 -13.56
CA SER A 107 -8.24 -3.65 -14.65
C SER A 107 -8.86 -4.04 -15.98
N CYS A 108 -8.44 -3.44 -17.09
CA CYS A 108 -9.05 -3.79 -18.39
C CYS A 108 -8.71 -5.22 -18.86
N GLY A 109 -7.63 -5.83 -18.39
CA GLY A 109 -7.22 -7.20 -18.70
C GLY A 109 -6.66 -7.43 -20.11
N HIS A 110 -6.65 -6.42 -21.00
CA HIS A 110 -6.31 -6.64 -22.42
C HIS A 110 -5.33 -5.62 -23.02
N CYS A 111 -4.97 -4.52 -22.32
CA CYS A 111 -3.90 -3.65 -22.77
C CYS A 111 -2.53 -4.30 -22.57
N ALA A 112 -1.48 -3.70 -23.15
CA ALA A 112 -0.13 -4.25 -23.07
C ALA A 112 0.31 -4.47 -21.61
N SER A 113 0.15 -3.47 -20.74
CA SER A 113 0.51 -3.56 -19.32
C SER A 113 -0.22 -4.71 -18.62
N CYS A 114 -1.53 -4.87 -18.83
CA CYS A 114 -2.27 -5.98 -18.24
C CYS A 114 -1.83 -7.37 -18.78
N GLN A 115 -1.48 -7.45 -20.06
CA GLN A 115 -1.01 -8.71 -20.67
C GLN A 115 0.40 -9.09 -20.19
N GLU A 116 1.21 -8.09 -19.82
CA GLU A 116 2.54 -8.27 -19.22
C GLU A 116 2.48 -8.57 -17.72
N GLY A 117 1.28 -8.47 -17.11
CA GLY A 117 1.06 -8.69 -15.67
C GLY A 117 1.40 -7.47 -14.81
N ASP A 118 1.34 -6.28 -15.40
CA ASP A 118 1.58 -4.98 -14.76
C ASP A 118 0.27 -4.18 -14.68
N GLU A 119 -0.76 -4.76 -14.06
CA GLU A 119 -2.13 -4.21 -14.00
C GLU A 119 -2.17 -2.80 -13.40
N GLN A 120 -1.25 -2.47 -12.51
CA GLN A 120 -1.11 -1.13 -11.89
C GLN A 120 -0.79 -0.03 -12.90
N TYR A 121 -0.31 -0.41 -14.09
CA TYR A 121 -0.05 0.51 -15.21
C TYR A 121 -1.05 0.33 -16.36
N CYS A 122 -2.24 -0.17 -16.06
CA CYS A 122 -3.30 -0.38 -17.06
C CYS A 122 -3.58 0.87 -17.90
N ASP A 123 -3.45 0.76 -19.24
CA ASP A 123 -3.69 1.82 -20.21
C ASP A 123 -5.12 1.84 -20.75
N GLY A 124 -6.02 1.06 -20.18
CA GLY A 124 -7.44 1.07 -20.51
C GLY A 124 -8.09 2.44 -20.30
N PRO A 125 -9.31 2.66 -20.81
CA PRO A 125 -9.98 3.96 -20.80
C PRO A 125 -10.10 4.57 -19.40
N VAL A 126 -10.33 3.72 -18.38
CA VAL A 126 -10.48 4.12 -16.97
C VAL A 126 -9.26 3.75 -16.13
N SER A 127 -8.18 3.23 -16.73
CA SER A 127 -7.04 2.63 -16.03
C SER A 127 -7.47 1.44 -15.16
N TRP A 128 -6.77 1.15 -14.07
CA TRP A 128 -7.22 0.15 -13.10
C TRP A 128 -8.25 0.73 -12.14
N THR A 129 -9.00 -0.14 -11.47
CA THR A 129 -10.01 0.23 -10.47
C THR A 129 -9.42 0.05 -9.07
N ALA A 130 -9.44 1.12 -8.31
CA ALA A 130 -8.99 1.10 -6.92
C ALA A 130 -10.01 0.40 -6.00
N THR A 131 -9.53 -0.15 -4.90
CA THR A 131 -10.34 -0.81 -3.87
C THR A 131 -11.38 0.15 -3.27
N TYR A 132 -11.08 1.43 -3.24
CA TYR A 132 -12.02 2.51 -2.97
C TYR A 132 -11.78 3.68 -3.94
N ASN A 133 -12.74 4.62 -4.04
CA ASN A 133 -12.68 5.79 -4.93
C ASN A 133 -12.81 5.49 -6.43
N GLY A 134 -13.09 4.24 -6.83
CA GLY A 134 -13.41 3.88 -8.20
C GLY A 134 -12.23 3.85 -9.18
N TYR A 135 -12.42 4.42 -10.37
CA TYR A 135 -11.43 4.42 -11.43
C TYR A 135 -10.26 5.37 -11.16
N MET A 136 -9.05 4.95 -11.50
CA MET A 136 -7.86 5.80 -11.39
C MET A 136 -7.82 6.91 -12.44
N LYS A 137 -8.42 6.68 -13.61
CA LYS A 137 -8.73 7.73 -14.59
C LYS A 137 -10.24 7.89 -14.66
N PRO A 138 -10.81 8.89 -13.99
CA PRO A 138 -12.27 9.11 -14.01
C PRO A 138 -12.76 9.35 -15.44
N ASP A 139 -13.78 8.60 -15.84
CA ASP A 139 -14.46 8.74 -17.13
C ASP A 139 -15.69 9.65 -17.08
N GLY A 140 -15.94 10.29 -15.94
CA GLY A 140 -17.12 11.10 -15.69
C GLY A 140 -18.34 10.30 -15.28
N SER A 141 -18.25 8.98 -15.13
CA SER A 141 -19.37 8.11 -14.75
C SER A 141 -19.80 8.29 -13.28
N GLY A 142 -18.93 8.84 -12.44
CA GLY A 142 -19.12 8.90 -10.99
C GLY A 142 -19.08 7.52 -10.32
N TYR A 143 -18.57 6.49 -10.99
CA TYR A 143 -18.40 5.15 -10.43
C TYR A 143 -17.51 5.19 -9.20
N ASN A 144 -18.04 4.76 -8.06
CA ASN A 144 -17.34 4.73 -6.79
C ASN A 144 -17.22 3.28 -6.28
N THR A 145 -16.11 2.98 -5.65
CA THR A 145 -15.89 1.72 -4.93
C THR A 145 -15.68 2.02 -3.45
N PHE A 146 -15.96 1.05 -2.61
CA PHE A 146 -15.87 1.18 -1.15
C PHE A 146 -14.88 0.15 -0.60
N GLY A 147 -13.96 0.60 0.22
CA GLY A 147 -12.85 -0.19 0.71
C GLY A 147 -13.15 -1.06 1.92
N GLY A 148 -12.06 -1.49 2.54
CA GLY A 148 -12.04 -2.45 3.65
C GLY A 148 -12.44 -1.87 5.01
N TYR A 149 -12.72 -0.56 5.13
CA TYR A 149 -13.38 -0.03 6.32
C TYR A 149 -14.86 -0.37 6.29
N SER A 150 -15.17 -1.56 5.82
CA SER A 150 -16.50 -2.15 5.76
C SER A 150 -16.44 -3.62 6.12
N THR A 151 -17.55 -4.18 6.63
CA THR A 151 -17.56 -5.57 7.11
C THR A 151 -17.48 -6.61 5.99
N THR A 152 -17.74 -6.23 4.75
CA THR A 152 -17.78 -7.14 3.60
C THR A 152 -17.21 -6.49 2.36
N LEU A 153 -16.40 -7.22 1.59
CA LEU A 153 -15.98 -6.88 0.21
C LEU A 153 -16.54 -7.90 -0.79
N VAL A 154 -16.69 -7.45 -2.03
CA VAL A 154 -16.94 -8.31 -3.21
C VAL A 154 -15.95 -7.90 -4.28
N VAL A 155 -15.13 -8.84 -4.75
CA VAL A 155 -13.97 -8.57 -5.61
C VAL A 155 -13.83 -9.68 -6.64
N LYS A 156 -13.39 -9.34 -7.86
CA LYS A 156 -13.06 -10.35 -8.88
C LYS A 156 -11.99 -11.31 -8.37
N GLU A 157 -12.15 -12.59 -8.65
CA GLU A 157 -11.20 -13.65 -8.28
C GLU A 157 -9.76 -13.31 -8.64
N SER A 158 -9.54 -12.71 -9.82
CA SER A 158 -8.21 -12.33 -10.33
C SER A 158 -7.49 -11.24 -9.51
N PHE A 159 -8.19 -10.56 -8.61
CA PHE A 159 -7.63 -9.54 -7.71
C PHE A 159 -7.62 -9.96 -6.24
N VAL A 160 -7.95 -11.22 -5.97
CA VAL A 160 -7.87 -11.82 -4.63
C VAL A 160 -6.53 -12.53 -4.47
N LEU A 161 -5.95 -12.46 -3.27
CA LEU A 161 -4.64 -12.99 -2.94
C LEU A 161 -4.76 -14.05 -1.85
N SER A 162 -3.97 -15.10 -1.91
CA SER A 162 -3.91 -16.11 -0.86
C SER A 162 -2.97 -15.63 0.25
N ILE A 163 -3.44 -15.68 1.50
CA ILE A 163 -2.59 -15.37 2.66
C ILE A 163 -1.87 -16.65 3.09
N PRO A 164 -0.52 -16.69 3.05
CA PRO A 164 0.23 -17.86 3.52
C PRO A 164 -0.02 -18.20 4.99
N ASP A 165 -0.21 -19.47 5.31
CA ASP A 165 -0.50 -19.95 6.67
C ASP A 165 0.54 -19.56 7.73
N LYS A 166 1.79 -19.30 7.30
CA LYS A 166 2.87 -18.88 8.19
C LYS A 166 2.81 -17.43 8.62
N LEU A 167 2.02 -16.60 7.92
CA LEU A 167 1.90 -15.18 8.27
C LEU A 167 0.87 -14.97 9.39
N ASP A 168 1.21 -14.14 10.36
CA ASP A 168 0.20 -13.59 11.27
C ASP A 168 -0.77 -12.74 10.43
N ILE A 169 -2.04 -13.12 10.43
CA ILE A 169 -3.08 -12.50 9.61
C ILE A 169 -3.27 -11.01 9.88
N LYS A 170 -3.00 -10.55 11.10
CA LYS A 170 -3.05 -9.13 11.46
C LYS A 170 -1.92 -8.36 10.81
N ALA A 171 -0.73 -8.97 10.82
CA ALA A 171 0.47 -8.39 10.22
C ALA A 171 0.50 -8.54 8.69
N ALA A 172 -0.28 -9.44 8.10
CA ALA A 172 -0.35 -9.60 6.66
C ALA A 172 -1.00 -8.40 5.94
N ALA A 173 -1.93 -7.68 6.60
CA ALA A 173 -2.66 -6.58 6.00
C ALA A 173 -1.75 -5.47 5.41
N PRO A 174 -0.77 -4.90 6.14
CA PRO A 174 0.10 -3.88 5.57
C PRO A 174 1.05 -4.38 4.46
N ILE A 175 1.28 -5.69 4.32
CA ILE A 175 2.09 -6.23 3.22
C ILE A 175 1.40 -5.98 1.87
N LEU A 176 0.08 -5.94 1.85
CA LEU A 176 -0.74 -5.72 0.66
C LEU A 176 -0.63 -4.30 0.06
N CYS A 177 -0.03 -3.36 0.80
CA CYS A 177 0.28 -2.01 0.31
C CYS A 177 1.75 -1.65 0.58
N ALA A 178 2.16 -1.48 1.84
CA ALA A 178 3.52 -1.08 2.17
C ALA A 178 4.55 -2.14 1.75
N GLY A 179 4.22 -3.42 1.85
CA GLY A 179 5.06 -4.52 1.38
C GLY A 179 5.27 -4.46 -0.12
N ILE A 180 4.21 -4.51 -0.90
CA ILE A 180 4.30 -4.51 -2.37
C ILE A 180 4.90 -3.22 -2.93
N THR A 181 4.51 -2.06 -2.41
CA THR A 181 5.01 -0.75 -2.88
C THR A 181 6.53 -0.62 -2.72
N THR A 182 7.11 -1.30 -1.73
CA THR A 182 8.55 -1.29 -1.50
C THR A 182 9.27 -2.50 -2.15
N TYR A 183 8.60 -3.64 -2.28
CA TYR A 183 9.14 -4.83 -2.91
C TYR A 183 9.29 -4.69 -4.42
N SER A 184 8.26 -4.22 -5.12
CA SER A 184 8.23 -4.09 -6.57
C SER A 184 9.43 -3.30 -7.12
N PRO A 185 9.74 -2.07 -6.65
CA PRO A 185 10.92 -1.34 -7.13
C PRO A 185 12.24 -1.99 -6.73
N LEU A 186 12.37 -2.60 -5.55
CA LEU A 186 13.58 -3.34 -5.19
C LEU A 186 13.87 -4.48 -6.18
N LYS A 187 12.83 -5.22 -6.56
CA LYS A 187 12.91 -6.30 -7.54
C LYS A 187 13.19 -5.76 -8.95
N HIS A 188 12.41 -4.77 -9.41
CA HIS A 188 12.50 -4.21 -10.76
C HIS A 188 13.89 -3.65 -11.08
N TRP A 189 14.51 -2.92 -10.14
CA TRP A 189 15.86 -2.38 -10.30
C TRP A 189 16.96 -3.37 -9.89
N GLY A 190 16.62 -4.65 -9.70
CA GLY A 190 17.58 -5.74 -9.53
C GLY A 190 18.37 -5.67 -8.22
N VAL A 191 17.77 -5.21 -7.14
CA VAL A 191 18.38 -5.28 -5.81
C VAL A 191 18.62 -6.75 -5.43
N LYS A 192 19.83 -7.06 -5.02
CA LYS A 192 20.30 -8.42 -4.72
C LYS A 192 21.44 -8.40 -3.71
N GLU A 193 21.98 -9.57 -3.41
CA GLU A 193 23.15 -9.71 -2.54
C GLU A 193 24.30 -8.77 -2.95
N GLY A 194 24.78 -8.00 -1.97
CA GLY A 194 25.86 -7.03 -2.15
C GLY A 194 25.44 -5.67 -2.70
N SER A 195 24.20 -5.48 -3.17
CA SER A 195 23.68 -4.16 -3.58
C SER A 195 23.73 -3.18 -2.41
N ARG A 196 24.19 -1.95 -2.65
CA ARG A 196 24.21 -0.87 -1.66
C ARG A 196 22.95 -0.03 -1.83
N VAL A 197 22.02 -0.18 -0.91
CA VAL A 197 20.68 0.42 -0.99
C VAL A 197 20.54 1.54 0.04
N GLY A 198 20.15 2.73 -0.42
CA GLY A 198 19.70 3.83 0.42
C GLY A 198 18.18 3.78 0.60
N LEU A 199 17.70 3.89 1.82
CA LEU A 199 16.27 3.97 2.11
C LEU A 199 15.99 5.28 2.82
N VAL A 200 15.21 6.15 2.21
CA VAL A 200 14.90 7.49 2.73
C VAL A 200 13.54 7.46 3.40
N GLY A 201 13.56 7.69 4.72
CA GLY A 201 12.40 7.62 5.59
C GLY A 201 12.22 6.26 6.27
N VAL A 202 11.82 6.27 7.55
CA VAL A 202 11.53 5.08 8.37
C VAL A 202 10.13 5.23 8.97
N GLY A 203 9.15 5.24 8.11
CA GLY A 203 7.74 5.23 8.46
C GLY A 203 7.07 3.91 8.06
N GLY A 204 5.78 3.96 7.77
CA GLY A 204 4.98 2.80 7.40
C GLY A 204 5.47 2.02 6.17
N LEU A 205 6.05 2.67 5.15
CA LEU A 205 6.71 2.02 4.02
C LEU A 205 8.16 1.65 4.35
N GLY A 206 8.91 2.61 4.91
CA GLY A 206 10.35 2.45 5.12
C GLY A 206 10.72 1.27 6.00
N HIS A 207 9.93 0.95 7.04
CA HIS A 207 10.22 -0.21 7.89
C HIS A 207 10.09 -1.54 7.12
N MET A 208 9.16 -1.65 6.16
CA MET A 208 9.08 -2.81 5.26
C MET A 208 10.25 -2.83 4.29
N ALA A 209 10.59 -1.68 3.69
CA ALA A 209 11.70 -1.56 2.75
C ALA A 209 13.04 -2.04 3.35
N VAL A 210 13.34 -1.68 4.62
CA VAL A 210 14.55 -2.12 5.32
C VAL A 210 14.60 -3.64 5.42
N GLN A 211 13.52 -4.26 5.88
CA GLN A 211 13.45 -5.71 6.09
C GLN A 211 13.54 -6.47 4.76
N LEU A 212 12.81 -6.02 3.74
CA LEU A 212 12.78 -6.63 2.41
C LEU A 212 14.15 -6.52 1.72
N ALA A 213 14.75 -5.32 1.66
CA ALA A 213 16.06 -5.12 1.05
C ALA A 213 17.14 -5.94 1.75
N LYS A 214 17.11 -6.02 3.10
CA LYS A 214 18.02 -6.88 3.86
C LYS A 214 17.84 -8.36 3.51
N ALA A 215 16.62 -8.85 3.42
CA ALA A 215 16.33 -10.25 3.07
C ALA A 215 16.76 -10.59 1.64
N MET A 216 16.76 -9.60 0.73
CA MET A 216 17.34 -9.74 -0.62
C MET A 216 18.88 -9.72 -0.62
N GLY A 217 19.54 -9.61 0.54
CA GLY A 217 21.00 -9.60 0.67
C GLY A 217 21.65 -8.23 0.48
N ALA A 218 20.90 -7.15 0.41
CA ALA A 218 21.44 -5.80 0.23
C ALA A 218 22.12 -5.26 1.50
N ARG A 219 23.11 -4.40 1.31
CA ARG A 219 23.64 -3.53 2.37
C ARG A 219 22.80 -2.29 2.46
N VAL A 220 21.98 -2.22 3.49
CA VAL A 220 20.97 -1.16 3.68
C VAL A 220 21.55 0.00 4.47
N THR A 221 21.49 1.21 3.92
CA THR A 221 21.75 2.48 4.59
C THR A 221 20.45 3.25 4.69
N VAL A 222 20.00 3.55 5.90
CA VAL A 222 18.81 4.39 6.12
C VAL A 222 19.22 5.86 6.17
N LEU A 223 18.45 6.71 5.49
CA LEU A 223 18.58 8.15 5.53
C LEU A 223 17.35 8.74 6.23
N THR A 224 17.56 9.52 7.28
CA THR A 224 16.48 10.13 8.08
C THR A 224 16.93 11.49 8.61
N THR A 225 16.00 12.42 8.80
CA THR A 225 16.28 13.71 9.47
C THR A 225 16.27 13.59 11.01
N LYS A 226 15.78 12.45 11.54
CA LYS A 226 15.50 12.27 12.96
C LYS A 226 16.47 11.26 13.61
N GLU A 227 17.32 11.74 14.52
CA GLU A 227 18.30 10.87 15.23
C GLU A 227 17.60 9.76 16.05
N GLU A 228 16.43 10.04 16.61
CA GLU A 228 15.64 9.07 17.38
C GLU A 228 15.22 7.84 16.56
N LYS A 229 15.13 7.96 15.23
CA LYS A 229 14.82 6.83 14.34
C LYS A 229 16.00 5.88 14.11
N ARG A 230 17.23 6.26 14.48
CA ARG A 230 18.45 5.46 14.28
C ARG A 230 18.34 4.06 14.90
N SER A 231 17.93 4.00 16.17
CA SER A 231 17.84 2.72 16.88
C SER A 231 16.83 1.76 16.24
N ASP A 232 15.71 2.29 15.79
CA ASP A 232 14.67 1.48 15.14
C ASP A 232 15.12 0.99 13.76
N ALA A 233 15.76 1.85 12.96
CA ALA A 233 16.33 1.46 11.66
C ALA A 233 17.35 0.31 11.80
N LEU A 234 18.25 0.39 12.80
CA LEU A 234 19.23 -0.68 13.06
C LEU A 234 18.57 -1.98 13.54
N LYS A 235 17.54 -1.91 14.39
CA LYS A 235 16.76 -3.09 14.83
C LYS A 235 16.04 -3.76 13.66
N LEU A 236 15.51 -2.99 12.72
CA LEU A 236 14.88 -3.51 11.49
C LEU A 236 15.90 -4.19 10.57
N GLY A 237 17.18 -3.91 10.74
CA GLY A 237 18.26 -4.55 10.01
C GLY A 237 19.07 -3.68 9.07
N ALA A 238 18.94 -2.35 9.18
CA ALA A 238 19.85 -1.44 8.50
C ALA A 238 21.30 -1.67 8.95
N HIS A 239 22.24 -1.56 8.02
CA HIS A 239 23.67 -1.66 8.29
C HIS A 239 24.25 -0.34 8.80
N SER A 240 23.70 0.78 8.35
CA SER A 240 24.09 2.12 8.76
C SER A 240 22.91 3.10 8.65
N VAL A 241 23.06 4.23 9.37
CA VAL A 241 22.07 5.31 9.35
C VAL A 241 22.80 6.63 9.16
N ILE A 242 22.35 7.42 8.19
CA ILE A 242 22.83 8.78 7.91
C ILE A 242 21.74 9.76 8.30
N ILE A 243 22.11 10.81 9.03
CA ILE A 243 21.24 11.94 9.27
C ILE A 243 21.31 12.85 8.04
N SER A 244 20.22 12.97 7.30
CA SER A 244 20.20 13.64 5.99
C SER A 244 20.36 15.16 6.09
N ASP A 245 20.18 15.76 7.26
CA ASP A 245 20.46 17.18 7.52
C ASP A 245 21.95 17.45 7.83
N ASP A 246 22.72 16.41 8.11
CA ASP A 246 24.17 16.49 8.29
C ASP A 246 24.87 16.47 6.91
N LYS A 247 25.31 17.66 6.46
CA LYS A 247 25.92 17.83 5.15
C LYS A 247 27.26 17.11 5.03
N GLU A 248 28.02 16.98 6.11
CA GLU A 248 29.32 16.29 6.10
C GLU A 248 29.10 14.80 5.92
N ALA A 249 28.19 14.22 6.71
CA ALA A 249 27.81 12.81 6.59
C ALA A 249 27.22 12.48 5.20
N MET A 250 26.41 13.35 4.62
CA MET A 250 25.90 13.19 3.25
C MET A 250 27.03 13.23 2.22
N ALA A 251 27.97 14.18 2.32
CA ALA A 251 29.09 14.32 1.39
C ALA A 251 30.04 13.10 1.42
N GLU A 252 30.30 12.53 2.60
CA GLU A 252 31.10 11.30 2.75
C GLU A 252 30.52 10.08 2.01
N HIS A 253 29.20 10.12 1.78
CA HIS A 253 28.47 9.02 1.11
C HIS A 253 28.15 9.28 -0.36
N GLU A 254 28.65 10.38 -0.93
CA GLU A 254 28.48 10.65 -2.37
C GLU A 254 29.01 9.50 -3.23
N LYS A 255 28.26 9.16 -4.27
CA LYS A 255 28.59 8.11 -5.26
C LYS A 255 28.86 6.73 -4.64
N THR A 256 28.17 6.39 -3.56
CA THR A 256 28.35 5.11 -2.87
C THR A 256 27.19 4.14 -3.04
N LEU A 257 25.98 4.59 -3.37
CA LEU A 257 24.76 3.79 -3.43
C LEU A 257 24.45 3.34 -4.85
N ASP A 258 23.99 2.11 -5.01
CA ASP A 258 23.53 1.54 -6.28
C ASP A 258 22.07 1.89 -6.55
N PHE A 259 21.27 1.92 -5.49
CA PHE A 259 19.83 2.16 -5.55
C PHE A 259 19.39 2.99 -4.33
N ILE A 260 18.43 3.89 -4.54
CA ILE A 260 17.78 4.66 -3.47
C ILE A 260 16.27 4.55 -3.62
N LEU A 261 15.59 4.16 -2.54
CA LEU A 261 14.13 4.18 -2.45
C LEU A 261 13.69 5.29 -1.50
N ILE A 262 12.83 6.19 -1.99
CA ILE A 262 12.29 7.29 -1.19
C ILE A 262 10.85 7.00 -0.80
N THR A 263 10.59 6.91 0.50
CA THR A 263 9.28 6.59 1.08
C THR A 263 8.61 7.77 1.78
N ILE A 264 9.17 8.99 1.62
CA ILE A 264 8.62 10.22 2.20
C ILE A 264 7.29 10.55 1.51
N PRO A 265 6.19 10.77 2.26
CA PRO A 265 4.89 11.09 1.68
C PRO A 265 4.73 12.57 1.29
N ASP A 266 5.50 13.45 1.90
CA ASP A 266 5.44 14.89 1.72
C ASP A 266 6.47 15.42 0.73
N LYS A 267 6.35 16.70 0.37
CA LYS A 267 7.30 17.38 -0.51
C LYS A 267 8.69 17.42 0.12
N PHE A 268 9.69 17.05 -0.65
CA PHE A 268 11.10 17.05 -0.27
C PHE A 268 12.00 17.49 -1.42
N LYS A 269 13.24 17.92 -1.11
CA LYS A 269 14.29 18.21 -2.09
C LYS A 269 14.96 16.92 -2.51
N ILE A 270 14.89 16.59 -3.79
CA ILE A 270 15.41 15.33 -4.31
C ILE A 270 16.92 15.36 -4.57
N ASP A 271 17.47 16.50 -4.97
CA ASP A 271 18.88 16.66 -5.38
C ASP A 271 19.90 16.09 -4.36
N PRO A 272 19.77 16.32 -3.03
CA PRO A 272 20.73 15.78 -2.07
C PRO A 272 20.86 14.26 -2.10
N TYR A 273 19.79 13.56 -2.46
CA TYR A 273 19.80 12.10 -2.54
C TYR A 273 20.37 11.60 -3.87
N VAL A 274 20.17 12.36 -4.95
CA VAL A 274 20.71 12.00 -6.28
C VAL A 274 22.24 11.94 -6.26
N THR A 275 22.91 12.82 -5.51
CA THR A 275 24.38 12.85 -5.42
C THR A 275 24.97 11.60 -4.78
N LEU A 276 24.22 10.91 -3.94
CA LEU A 276 24.64 9.67 -3.26
C LEU A 276 24.73 8.46 -4.23
N LEU A 277 24.03 8.53 -5.37
CA LEU A 277 24.06 7.46 -6.37
C LEU A 277 25.40 7.37 -7.09
N LYS A 278 25.88 6.16 -7.27
CA LYS A 278 26.96 5.84 -8.20
C LYS A 278 26.57 6.15 -9.66
N ARG A 279 27.54 6.00 -10.56
CA ARG A 279 27.27 5.91 -11.99
C ARG A 279 26.30 4.73 -12.25
N ASP A 280 25.29 4.98 -13.08
CA ASP A 280 24.23 4.04 -13.46
C ASP A 280 23.28 3.66 -12.29
N GLY A 281 23.38 4.35 -11.14
CA GLY A 281 22.48 4.13 -10.02
C GLY A 281 21.07 4.69 -10.29
N ALA A 282 20.08 4.13 -9.59
CA ALA A 282 18.69 4.54 -9.69
C ALA A 282 18.13 5.05 -8.36
N LEU A 283 17.37 6.16 -8.44
CA LEU A 283 16.56 6.69 -7.34
C LEU A 283 15.10 6.56 -7.72
N VAL A 284 14.32 5.94 -6.85
CA VAL A 284 12.90 5.68 -7.07
C VAL A 284 12.07 6.25 -5.93
N THR A 285 11.03 7.01 -6.29
CA THR A 285 10.09 7.59 -5.33
C THR A 285 8.79 6.79 -5.32
N VAL A 286 8.35 6.40 -4.13
CA VAL A 286 7.10 5.64 -3.91
C VAL A 286 6.16 6.28 -2.88
N GLY A 287 6.64 7.23 -2.07
CA GLY A 287 5.85 7.86 -1.02
C GLY A 287 5.04 9.06 -1.49
N LEU A 288 5.65 9.91 -2.30
CA LEU A 288 5.05 11.15 -2.76
C LEU A 288 4.32 10.96 -4.10
N LEU A 289 3.04 11.30 -4.14
CA LEU A 289 2.25 11.45 -5.37
C LEU A 289 2.00 12.94 -5.63
N GLY A 290 3.02 13.64 -6.08
CA GLY A 290 2.95 15.08 -6.32
C GLY A 290 4.32 15.68 -6.73
N PRO A 291 4.41 17.01 -6.86
CA PRO A 291 5.66 17.66 -7.24
C PRO A 291 6.67 17.65 -6.11
N TYR A 292 7.95 17.51 -6.45
CA TYR A 292 9.07 17.71 -5.53
C TYR A 292 9.15 19.16 -5.02
N ASP A 293 9.87 19.36 -3.91
CA ASP A 293 10.20 20.69 -3.40
C ASP A 293 11.44 21.23 -4.12
N GLY A 294 11.22 21.91 -5.23
CA GLY A 294 12.25 22.52 -6.08
C GLY A 294 12.61 21.71 -7.33
N PRO A 295 13.50 22.27 -8.15
CA PRO A 295 13.91 21.65 -9.41
C PRO A 295 14.85 20.49 -9.19
N LEU A 296 14.87 19.56 -10.14
CA LEU A 296 15.84 18.49 -10.23
C LEU A 296 17.02 18.95 -11.12
N ASN A 297 18.25 18.87 -10.61
CA ASN A 297 19.45 19.25 -11.33
C ASN A 297 19.88 18.17 -12.33
N ASN A 298 19.60 18.40 -13.62
CA ASN A 298 19.95 17.43 -14.67
C ASN A 298 21.46 17.18 -14.79
N GLN A 299 22.33 18.12 -14.38
CA GLN A 299 23.79 17.92 -14.41
C GLN A 299 24.20 16.74 -13.53
N GLU A 300 23.60 16.63 -12.32
CA GLU A 300 23.87 15.52 -11.40
C GLU A 300 23.43 14.16 -11.96
N ILE A 301 22.40 14.16 -12.80
CA ILE A 301 21.93 12.95 -13.49
C ILE A 301 22.87 12.60 -14.65
N ALA A 302 23.10 13.56 -15.55
CA ALA A 302 23.77 13.34 -16.81
C ALA A 302 25.26 12.91 -16.64
N PHE A 303 25.99 13.54 -15.72
CA PHE A 303 27.42 13.25 -15.53
C PHE A 303 27.69 11.84 -14.98
N GLN A 304 26.71 11.21 -14.38
CA GLN A 304 26.84 9.86 -13.83
C GLN A 304 25.87 8.86 -14.48
N ARG A 305 25.12 9.26 -15.51
CA ARG A 305 24.07 8.44 -16.17
C ARG A 305 23.12 7.82 -15.15
N ARG A 306 22.69 8.62 -14.18
CA ARG A 306 21.77 8.20 -13.11
C ARG A 306 20.34 8.15 -13.61
N THR A 307 19.52 7.33 -13.02
CA THR A 307 18.08 7.28 -13.27
C THR A 307 17.32 7.88 -12.08
N VAL A 308 16.35 8.74 -12.33
CA VAL A 308 15.35 9.20 -11.37
C VAL A 308 14.00 8.76 -11.89
N SER A 309 13.26 8.00 -11.08
CA SER A 309 12.02 7.35 -11.50
C SER A 309 11.01 7.32 -10.36
N GLY A 310 9.79 6.89 -10.68
CA GLY A 310 8.74 6.54 -9.73
C GLY A 310 8.33 5.08 -9.90
N SER A 311 7.68 4.52 -8.89
CA SER A 311 7.03 3.21 -8.93
C SER A 311 5.70 3.31 -8.20
N LEU A 312 4.69 2.63 -8.73
CA LEU A 312 3.35 2.64 -8.17
C LEU A 312 2.99 1.23 -7.72
N ILE A 313 2.74 1.05 -6.41
CA ILE A 313 2.34 -0.26 -5.85
C ILE A 313 3.11 -1.42 -6.51
N GLY A 314 2.42 -2.42 -7.04
CA GLY A 314 2.93 -3.51 -7.86
C GLY A 314 1.76 -4.34 -8.39
N SER A 315 2.06 -5.31 -9.26
CA SER A 315 1.05 -6.18 -9.85
C SER A 315 0.44 -7.16 -8.83
N ILE A 316 -0.66 -7.81 -9.22
CA ILE A 316 -1.27 -8.87 -8.40
C ILE A 316 -0.30 -10.03 -8.20
N ALA A 317 0.41 -10.42 -9.26
CA ALA A 317 1.42 -11.48 -9.19
C ALA A 317 2.57 -11.12 -8.23
N GLU A 318 3.10 -9.89 -8.32
CA GLU A 318 4.14 -9.42 -7.40
C GLU A 318 3.63 -9.28 -5.96
N THR A 319 2.35 -8.92 -5.78
CA THR A 319 1.74 -8.85 -4.44
C THR A 319 1.63 -10.23 -3.81
N GLN A 320 1.26 -11.27 -4.58
CA GLN A 320 1.33 -12.65 -4.08
C GLN A 320 2.75 -13.08 -3.78
N GLU A 321 3.70 -12.68 -4.63
CA GLU A 321 5.12 -13.02 -4.44
C GLU A 321 5.67 -12.40 -3.14
N VAL A 322 5.39 -11.13 -2.85
CA VAL A 322 5.88 -10.51 -1.60
C VAL A 322 5.23 -11.12 -0.35
N LEU A 323 3.96 -11.55 -0.41
CA LEU A 323 3.34 -12.29 0.69
C LEU A 323 4.09 -13.60 0.97
N ASN A 324 4.40 -14.36 -0.09
CA ASN A 324 5.16 -15.61 0.00
C ASN A 324 6.58 -15.36 0.49
N PHE A 325 7.25 -14.32 -0.03
CA PHE A 325 8.60 -13.91 0.38
C PHE A 325 8.64 -13.55 1.88
N CYS A 326 7.68 -12.77 2.35
CA CYS A 326 7.56 -12.44 3.77
C CYS A 326 7.35 -13.68 4.64
N ALA A 327 6.52 -14.62 4.20
CA ALA A 327 6.28 -15.89 4.89
C ALA A 327 7.54 -16.78 4.96
N GLU A 328 8.32 -16.82 3.89
CA GLU A 328 9.55 -17.60 3.79
C GLU A 328 10.67 -17.03 4.67
N HIS A 329 10.81 -15.70 4.66
CA HIS A 329 11.87 -15.00 5.38
C HIS A 329 11.48 -14.52 6.79
N ASN A 330 10.27 -14.84 7.28
CA ASN A 330 9.72 -14.40 8.56
C ASN A 330 9.72 -12.86 8.71
N ILE A 331 9.37 -12.16 7.63
CA ILE A 331 9.25 -10.71 7.62
C ILE A 331 7.81 -10.34 7.97
N LEU A 332 7.64 -9.57 9.04
CA LEU A 332 6.34 -9.07 9.46
C LEU A 332 6.43 -7.58 9.76
N PRO A 333 5.46 -6.78 9.31
CA PRO A 333 5.33 -5.40 9.78
C PRO A 333 5.04 -5.38 11.28
N GLU A 334 5.60 -4.42 11.98
CA GLU A 334 5.22 -4.14 13.36
C GLU A 334 3.87 -3.41 13.35
N VAL A 335 2.85 -4.04 13.93
CA VAL A 335 1.46 -3.55 13.88
C VAL A 335 0.90 -3.30 15.27
N GLN A 336 0.07 -2.26 15.38
CA GLN A 336 -0.75 -1.95 16.53
C GLN A 336 -2.23 -2.12 16.15
N LEU A 337 -2.95 -3.01 16.85
CA LEU A 337 -4.38 -3.19 16.64
C LEU A 337 -5.17 -2.03 17.25
N ILE A 338 -6.17 -1.58 16.51
CA ILE A 338 -7.15 -0.59 16.95
C ILE A 338 -8.58 -1.09 16.68
N ALA A 339 -9.56 -0.55 17.41
CA ALA A 339 -10.96 -0.72 17.06
C ALA A 339 -11.35 0.29 15.96
N MET A 340 -12.38 0.00 15.16
CA MET A 340 -12.83 0.90 14.09
C MET A 340 -13.20 2.30 14.61
N LYS A 341 -13.82 2.41 15.76
CA LYS A 341 -14.18 3.69 16.39
C LYS A 341 -12.98 4.60 16.69
N ASP A 342 -11.79 4.04 16.82
CA ASP A 342 -10.56 4.75 17.17
C ASP A 342 -9.83 5.28 15.93
N ILE A 343 -10.38 5.10 14.72
CA ILE A 343 -9.73 5.46 13.44
C ILE A 343 -9.40 6.96 13.33
N ASN A 344 -10.26 7.83 13.85
CA ASN A 344 -10.03 9.27 13.78
C ASN A 344 -8.82 9.68 14.65
N GLU A 345 -8.70 9.13 15.85
CA GLU A 345 -7.53 9.32 16.71
C GLU A 345 -6.26 8.75 16.06
N ALA A 346 -6.38 7.59 15.40
CA ALA A 346 -5.27 6.99 14.65
C ALA A 346 -4.79 7.92 13.52
N TYR A 347 -5.70 8.56 12.79
CA TYR A 347 -5.35 9.53 11.75
C TYR A 347 -4.65 10.78 12.32
N GLU A 348 -5.10 11.30 13.48
CA GLU A 348 -4.42 12.41 14.16
C GLU A 348 -2.97 12.03 14.52
N LYS A 349 -2.77 10.89 15.16
CA LYS A 349 -1.44 10.39 15.51
C LYS A 349 -0.55 10.12 14.29
N MET A 350 -1.13 9.72 13.16
CA MET A 350 -0.38 9.56 11.91
C MET A 350 0.12 10.91 11.38
N MET A 351 -0.68 11.96 11.47
CA MET A 351 -0.27 13.32 11.07
C MET A 351 0.83 13.88 11.97
N ASP A 352 0.80 13.55 13.25
CA ASP A 352 1.80 14.01 14.24
C ASP A 352 3.06 13.10 14.24
N GLU A 353 3.15 12.12 13.35
CA GLU A 353 4.23 11.11 13.26
C GLU A 353 4.47 10.32 14.57
N GLU A 354 3.46 10.21 15.43
CA GLU A 354 3.53 9.49 16.71
C GLU A 354 3.36 7.96 16.55
N VAL A 355 3.01 7.50 15.34
CA VAL A 355 2.76 6.10 15.08
C VAL A 355 4.05 5.32 14.91
N ARG A 356 4.22 4.29 15.71
CA ARG A 356 5.29 3.32 15.50
C ARG A 356 4.85 2.30 14.44
N PHE A 357 5.16 2.64 13.19
CA PHE A 357 4.99 1.93 11.93
C PHE A 357 3.55 1.80 11.43
N ARG A 358 2.70 0.85 11.91
CA ARG A 358 1.42 0.57 11.25
C ARG A 358 0.27 0.34 12.23
N TYR A 359 -0.87 0.97 11.98
CA TYR A 359 -2.14 0.56 12.57
C TYR A 359 -2.83 -0.50 11.71
N VAL A 360 -3.52 -1.43 12.39
CA VAL A 360 -4.43 -2.40 11.76
C VAL A 360 -5.74 -2.40 12.55
N ILE A 361 -6.84 -2.28 11.84
CA ILE A 361 -8.18 -2.28 12.42
C ILE A 361 -8.63 -3.72 12.60
N ASP A 362 -9.05 -4.08 13.82
CA ASP A 362 -9.83 -5.28 14.06
C ASP A 362 -11.29 -5.03 13.66
N MET A 363 -11.70 -5.60 12.54
CA MET A 363 -13.01 -5.37 11.94
C MET A 363 -14.15 -6.04 12.72
N GLN A 364 -13.84 -6.94 13.66
CA GLN A 364 -14.86 -7.45 14.59
C GLN A 364 -15.46 -6.32 15.43
N SER A 365 -14.66 -5.31 15.76
CA SER A 365 -15.12 -4.12 16.49
C SER A 365 -16.24 -3.36 15.78
N LEU A 366 -16.22 -3.31 14.43
CA LEU A 366 -17.30 -2.70 13.63
C LEU A 366 -18.56 -3.59 13.59
N LYS A 367 -18.37 -4.92 13.53
CA LYS A 367 -19.49 -5.87 13.51
C LYS A 367 -20.29 -5.81 14.80
N ASP A 368 -19.60 -5.61 15.93
CA ASP A 368 -20.18 -5.55 17.27
C ASP A 368 -20.84 -4.20 17.60
N GLU A 369 -20.56 -3.15 16.81
CA GLU A 369 -21.25 -1.86 16.96
C GLU A 369 -22.75 -2.00 16.66
N LYS A 370 -23.58 -1.48 17.60
CA LYS A 370 -25.05 -1.52 17.51
C LYS A 370 -25.60 -0.46 16.57
#